data_0a2478ebcd5da44f7f425102afd684c1
#
_entry.id   0a2478ebcd5da44f7f425102afd684c1
#
_cell.length_a   1.000
_cell.length_b   1.000
_cell.length_c   1.000
_cell.angle_alpha   90.00
_cell.angle_beta   90.00
_cell.angle_gamma   90.00
#
_symmetry.space_group_name_H-M   'P 1'
#
loop_
_entity.id
_entity.type
_entity.pdbx_description
1 polymer ?
#
loop_
_entity_poly.entity_id
_entity_poly.type
_entity_poly.pdbx_seq_one_letter_code
_entity_poly.pdbx_strand_id
1 'polypeptide(L)'
;MKHLSLWIFLSILFGGRMTSVAAEWQWSVQIPSMISQETEAHPQAFLWIPDDCGQVKAVVVGQHNMCEETLFENPLFRKRMQEAGVALVWITPILDFPWDVSTGCNDALLAALDDLAETSGYDELKAAPVVPLGHSAMATFPWNFAAWNPERTLAIISYHGDAPRTNLTGYGGANLEWGRTRNIDGIPGLMVEGEYEWWEARVNPALAFRMMYPESCISFLCDAGRGHFDVADRTADYIGLFLKKAVEHRIPANVDGNKSAVLKKLNPREGWLAERWRTGTREPQGEVRTARLTKQLRRAKPAPYRQYTGDRHDAFWYFDREMAELTEDFYRQEHDLLPQYVSFMQEEWLVPYNPQSHVTLSARFLPEADGVTFHLKAVYTDSLRASLADKHSIAMPRIERICGPVKRVNDTTFVLDFYRMGTTNKKRTSSITLVASAGGDRQYKECVQELSFNIPYPLTEGRRQCILFPGIEDVKAGTESVTLDATSDCGLPVYYYVKEGPATIKGDKLIFTKIPPRSK
;
A
#
# COMPACT_ATOMS: atom_id res chain seq x y z
N MET A 1 -59.55 -4.67 -19.06
CA MET A 1 -58.98 -4.43 -17.72
C MET A 1 -57.63 -5.10 -17.68
N LYS A 2 -56.57 -4.32 -17.82
CA LYS A 2 -55.16 -4.81 -17.77
C LYS A 2 -54.56 -4.19 -16.53
N HIS A 3 -54.19 -5.03 -15.55
CA HIS A 3 -53.49 -4.61 -14.33
C HIS A 3 -52.02 -4.38 -14.67
N LEU A 4 -51.57 -3.15 -14.48
CA LEU A 4 -50.18 -2.72 -14.58
C LEU A 4 -49.59 -2.78 -13.18
N SER A 5 -48.76 -3.78 -12.93
CA SER A 5 -48.04 -3.90 -11.66
C SER A 5 -46.79 -3.04 -11.71
N LEU A 6 -46.79 -1.98 -10.92
CA LEU A 6 -45.67 -1.06 -10.75
C LEU A 6 -44.72 -1.65 -9.69
N TRP A 7 -43.54 -2.12 -10.10
CA TRP A 7 -42.47 -2.51 -9.20
C TRP A 7 -41.62 -1.28 -8.85
N ILE A 8 -41.80 -0.78 -7.63
CA ILE A 8 -40.91 0.25 -7.06
C ILE A 8 -39.67 -0.46 -6.51
N PHE A 9 -38.54 -0.32 -7.20
CA PHE A 9 -37.24 -0.66 -6.64
C PHE A 9 -36.82 0.41 -5.64
N LEU A 10 -36.96 0.12 -4.36
CA LEU A 10 -36.42 0.93 -3.27
C LEU A 10 -34.93 0.64 -3.13
N SER A 11 -34.09 1.42 -3.79
CA SER A 11 -32.63 1.37 -3.59
C SER A 11 -32.32 1.99 -2.24
N ILE A 12 -32.18 1.16 -1.21
CA ILE A 12 -31.63 1.58 0.09
C ILE A 12 -30.13 1.79 -0.11
N LEU A 13 -29.74 3.03 -0.36
CA LEU A 13 -28.36 3.49 -0.22
C LEU A 13 -27.97 3.42 1.26
N PHE A 14 -27.41 2.31 1.70
CA PHE A 14 -26.61 2.26 2.93
C PHE A 14 -25.30 2.99 2.66
N GLY A 15 -25.34 4.31 2.74
CA GLY A 15 -24.16 5.13 2.94
C GLY A 15 -23.63 4.93 4.36
N GLY A 16 -23.06 3.77 4.65
CA GLY A 16 -22.27 3.56 5.84
C GLY A 16 -21.06 4.48 5.76
N ARG A 17 -21.05 5.57 6.55
CA ARG A 17 -19.82 6.31 6.85
C ARG A 17 -18.88 5.32 7.53
N MET A 18 -17.96 4.74 6.77
CA MET A 18 -16.77 4.13 7.35
C MET A 18 -15.96 5.27 7.98
N THR A 19 -16.16 5.49 9.27
CA THR A 19 -15.18 6.24 10.05
C THR A 19 -13.88 5.44 9.92
N SER A 20 -12.85 6.05 9.36
CA SER A 20 -11.50 5.52 9.41
C SER A 20 -11.15 5.30 10.87
N VAL A 21 -11.33 4.08 11.34
CA VAL A 21 -10.78 3.66 12.62
C VAL A 21 -9.28 3.63 12.41
N ALA A 22 -8.53 4.39 13.20
CA ALA A 22 -7.09 4.38 13.15
C ALA A 22 -6.61 2.91 13.20
N ALA A 23 -5.74 2.55 12.28
CA ALA A 23 -5.31 1.18 12.15
C ALA A 23 -4.59 0.74 13.42
N GLU A 24 -5.09 -0.31 14.01
CA GLU A 24 -4.54 -0.91 15.21
C GLU A 24 -3.33 -1.76 14.85
N TRP A 25 -2.21 -1.43 15.43
CA TRP A 25 -1.02 -2.27 15.42
C TRP A 25 -0.84 -2.78 16.86
N GLN A 26 -0.98 -4.08 17.06
CA GLN A 26 -1.12 -4.61 18.42
C GLN A 26 0.20 -4.71 19.16
N TRP A 27 1.31 -4.99 18.46
CA TRP A 27 2.63 -5.16 19.07
C TRP A 27 3.71 -4.44 18.27
N SER A 28 4.80 -4.12 18.94
CA SER A 28 6.00 -3.68 18.26
C SER A 28 7.26 -4.09 18.99
N VAL A 29 8.34 -4.23 18.22
CA VAL A 29 9.68 -4.50 18.75
C VAL A 29 10.69 -3.59 18.08
N GLN A 30 11.70 -3.15 18.84
CA GLN A 30 12.83 -2.40 18.29
C GLN A 30 13.82 -3.36 17.63
N ILE A 31 14.49 -2.94 16.58
CA ILE A 31 15.56 -3.68 15.90
C ILE A 31 16.92 -3.04 16.25
N PRO A 32 17.51 -3.33 17.42
CA PRO A 32 18.68 -2.61 17.91
C PRO A 32 19.98 -2.95 17.16
N SER A 33 19.99 -4.06 16.42
CA SER A 33 21.15 -4.48 15.62
C SER A 33 21.34 -3.65 14.34
N MET A 34 20.35 -2.83 13.96
CA MET A 34 20.39 -2.00 12.75
C MET A 34 20.25 -0.52 13.08
N ILE A 35 20.90 0.30 12.27
CA ILE A 35 20.70 1.75 12.26
C ILE A 35 20.24 2.12 10.85
N SER A 36 19.06 2.71 10.74
CA SER A 36 18.51 3.12 9.46
C SER A 36 19.34 4.21 8.82
N GLN A 37 19.73 4.00 7.57
CA GLN A 37 20.42 5.02 6.77
C GLN A 37 19.53 6.26 6.51
N GLU A 38 18.22 6.12 6.69
CA GLU A 38 17.29 7.22 6.47
C GLU A 38 17.30 8.26 7.60
N THR A 39 17.43 7.81 8.87
CA THR A 39 17.16 8.63 10.04
C THR A 39 18.19 8.53 11.14
N GLU A 40 19.21 7.69 10.99
CA GLU A 40 20.21 7.37 12.03
C GLU A 40 19.60 6.81 13.34
N ALA A 41 18.35 6.30 13.25
CA ALA A 41 17.65 5.68 14.37
C ALA A 41 17.51 4.18 14.16
N HIS A 42 17.28 3.45 15.25
CA HIS A 42 16.96 2.02 15.17
C HIS A 42 15.56 1.83 14.58
N PRO A 43 15.39 0.93 13.60
CA PRO A 43 14.07 0.56 13.09
C PRO A 43 13.22 -0.10 14.18
N GLN A 44 11.91 0.04 14.04
CA GLN A 44 10.90 -0.62 14.86
C GLN A 44 9.95 -1.39 13.94
N ALA A 45 9.70 -2.65 14.26
CA ALA A 45 8.75 -3.49 13.55
C ALA A 45 7.41 -3.51 14.30
N PHE A 46 6.33 -3.15 13.62
CA PHE A 46 4.96 -3.16 14.12
C PHE A 46 4.22 -4.37 13.56
N LEU A 47 3.50 -5.09 14.40
CA LEU A 47 2.77 -6.31 14.06
C LEU A 47 1.26 -6.09 14.17
N TRP A 48 0.54 -6.52 13.14
CA TRP A 48 -0.90 -6.70 13.15
C TRP A 48 -1.25 -8.15 12.84
N ILE A 49 -2.12 -8.74 13.66
CA ILE A 49 -2.68 -10.09 13.47
C ILE A 49 -4.21 -9.95 13.40
N PRO A 50 -4.91 -10.64 12.48
CA PRO A 50 -6.36 -10.60 12.42
C PRO A 50 -7.03 -11.01 13.74
N ASP A 51 -8.11 -10.33 14.13
CA ASP A 51 -8.79 -10.47 15.41
C ASP A 51 -9.28 -11.89 15.77
N ASP A 52 -9.55 -12.71 14.76
CA ASP A 52 -10.01 -14.09 14.88
C ASP A 52 -8.98 -15.13 14.48
N CYS A 53 -7.72 -14.69 14.27
CA CYS A 53 -6.65 -15.55 13.80
C CYS A 53 -6.19 -16.50 14.91
N GLY A 54 -6.54 -17.77 14.81
CA GLY A 54 -6.05 -18.82 15.72
C GLY A 54 -4.64 -19.29 15.40
N GLN A 55 -4.18 -19.10 14.16
CA GLN A 55 -2.84 -19.47 13.70
C GLN A 55 -2.44 -18.59 12.51
N VAL A 56 -1.28 -17.95 12.60
CA VAL A 56 -0.69 -17.19 11.50
C VAL A 56 -0.07 -18.16 10.48
N LYS A 57 -0.57 -18.13 9.26
CA LYS A 57 -0.08 -18.98 8.16
C LYS A 57 1.09 -18.38 7.40
N ALA A 58 1.16 -17.05 7.34
CA ALA A 58 2.22 -16.29 6.68
C ALA A 58 2.25 -14.85 7.21
N VAL A 59 3.29 -14.12 6.89
CA VAL A 59 3.44 -12.72 7.25
C VAL A 59 3.82 -11.87 6.03
N VAL A 60 3.10 -10.76 5.81
CA VAL A 60 3.53 -9.74 4.85
C VAL A 60 4.46 -8.77 5.56
N VAL A 61 5.63 -8.55 4.99
CA VAL A 61 6.63 -7.62 5.53
C VAL A 61 6.82 -6.46 4.56
N GLY A 62 6.54 -5.24 5.03
CA GLY A 62 6.80 -4.00 4.31
C GLY A 62 7.70 -3.07 5.11
N GLN A 63 8.52 -2.30 4.40
CA GLN A 63 9.37 -1.27 4.98
C GLN A 63 8.83 0.10 4.60
N HIS A 64 8.99 1.08 5.50
CA HIS A 64 8.45 2.42 5.30
C HIS A 64 9.06 3.11 4.07
N ASN A 65 8.22 3.33 3.06
CA ASN A 65 8.52 4.30 2.02
C ASN A 65 7.35 5.31 1.92
N MET A 66 6.26 4.94 1.22
CA MET A 66 5.10 5.85 1.13
C MET A 66 3.75 5.12 1.19
N CYS A 67 3.52 4.14 0.33
CA CYS A 67 2.20 3.50 0.22
C CYS A 67 2.03 2.23 1.07
N GLU A 68 3.10 1.66 1.61
CA GLU A 68 3.06 0.39 2.34
C GLU A 68 2.15 0.47 3.56
N GLU A 69 2.29 1.53 4.37
CA GLU A 69 1.47 1.71 5.56
C GLU A 69 -0.01 1.85 5.19
N THR A 70 -0.33 2.71 4.22
CA THR A 70 -1.71 2.94 3.76
C THR A 70 -2.34 1.68 3.17
N LEU A 71 -1.58 0.87 2.45
CA LEU A 71 -2.04 -0.42 1.97
C LEU A 71 -2.31 -1.39 3.14
N PHE A 72 -1.40 -1.47 4.11
CA PHE A 72 -1.57 -2.34 5.27
C PHE A 72 -2.72 -1.91 6.18
N GLU A 73 -3.07 -0.63 6.17
CA GLU A 73 -4.20 -0.07 6.89
C GLU A 73 -5.52 -0.12 6.11
N ASN A 74 -5.48 -0.47 4.82
CA ASN A 74 -6.68 -0.54 3.99
C ASN A 74 -7.61 -1.66 4.48
N PRO A 75 -8.90 -1.36 4.76
CA PRO A 75 -9.84 -2.33 5.31
C PRO A 75 -10.09 -3.54 4.41
N LEU A 76 -10.09 -3.37 3.08
CA LEU A 76 -10.30 -4.48 2.15
C LEU A 76 -9.07 -5.37 2.10
N PHE A 77 -7.86 -4.80 2.11
CA PHE A 77 -6.63 -5.56 2.22
C PHE A 77 -6.59 -6.37 3.52
N ARG A 78 -6.87 -5.75 4.68
CA ARG A 78 -6.94 -6.44 5.97
C ARG A 78 -7.99 -7.54 6.00
N LYS A 79 -9.14 -7.32 5.40
CA LYS A 79 -10.17 -8.37 5.27
C LYS A 79 -9.64 -9.58 4.51
N ARG A 80 -8.93 -9.39 3.40
CA ARG A 80 -8.29 -10.48 2.66
C ARG A 80 -7.21 -11.20 3.48
N MET A 81 -6.43 -10.44 4.24
CA MET A 81 -5.42 -11.03 5.14
C MET A 81 -6.07 -11.85 6.25
N GLN A 82 -7.18 -11.37 6.81
CA GLN A 82 -8.01 -12.13 7.77
C GLN A 82 -8.54 -13.43 7.17
N GLU A 83 -9.14 -13.39 5.97
CA GLU A 83 -9.62 -14.58 5.25
C GLU A 83 -8.50 -15.60 4.99
N ALA A 84 -7.27 -15.14 4.77
CA ALA A 84 -6.11 -15.97 4.48
C ALA A 84 -5.33 -16.42 5.73
N GLY A 85 -5.57 -15.85 6.90
CA GLY A 85 -4.80 -16.08 8.12
C GLY A 85 -3.38 -15.51 8.05
N VAL A 86 -3.22 -14.32 7.45
CA VAL A 86 -1.94 -13.66 7.20
C VAL A 86 -1.77 -12.45 8.11
N ALA A 87 -0.64 -12.37 8.80
CA ALA A 87 -0.24 -11.23 9.62
C ALA A 87 0.47 -10.17 8.78
N LEU A 88 0.54 -8.94 9.29
CA LEU A 88 1.25 -7.82 8.68
C LEU A 88 2.37 -7.35 9.61
N VAL A 89 3.54 -7.10 9.05
CA VAL A 89 4.66 -6.44 9.73
C VAL A 89 5.09 -5.21 8.92
N TRP A 90 5.02 -4.05 9.56
CA TRP A 90 5.48 -2.79 9.00
C TRP A 90 6.68 -2.26 9.76
N ILE A 91 7.79 -1.95 9.05
CA ILE A 91 9.06 -1.54 9.63
C ILE A 91 9.32 -0.07 9.33
N THR A 92 9.54 0.74 10.36
CA THR A 92 9.86 2.17 10.22
C THR A 92 10.87 2.62 11.29
N PRO A 93 11.90 3.43 10.93
CA PRO A 93 12.37 3.75 9.58
C PRO A 93 12.83 2.50 8.83
N ILE A 94 13.28 2.66 7.59
CA ILE A 94 13.70 1.53 6.73
C ILE A 94 14.82 0.72 7.37
N LEU A 95 14.75 -0.59 7.15
CA LEU A 95 15.79 -1.53 7.55
C LEU A 95 16.92 -1.58 6.52
N ASP A 96 16.59 -1.87 5.27
CA ASP A 96 17.53 -1.88 4.16
C ASP A 96 16.79 -1.73 2.82
N PHE A 97 17.22 -0.79 1.95
CA PHE A 97 16.56 -0.52 0.68
C PHE A 97 16.59 -1.70 -0.28
N PRO A 98 17.77 -2.22 -0.66
CA PRO A 98 17.87 -3.23 -1.70
C PRO A 98 17.74 -4.65 -1.16
N TRP A 99 17.71 -4.83 0.14
CA TRP A 99 17.88 -6.11 0.81
C TRP A 99 19.27 -6.72 0.57
N ASP A 100 20.30 -5.95 0.90
CA ASP A 100 21.67 -6.43 0.85
C ASP A 100 22.03 -7.17 2.14
N VAL A 101 22.05 -8.50 2.07
CA VAL A 101 22.34 -9.36 3.24
C VAL A 101 23.73 -9.11 3.85
N SER A 102 24.64 -8.47 3.14
CA SER A 102 25.94 -8.09 3.68
C SER A 102 25.86 -7.02 4.78
N THR A 103 24.73 -6.29 4.84
CA THR A 103 24.44 -5.31 5.90
C THR A 103 23.95 -5.95 7.21
N GLY A 104 23.60 -7.24 7.20
CA GLY A 104 22.99 -7.94 8.33
C GLY A 104 21.47 -7.75 8.43
N CYS A 105 20.81 -7.15 7.44
CA CYS A 105 19.37 -6.91 7.44
C CYS A 105 18.54 -8.20 7.54
N ASN A 106 19.05 -9.29 6.97
CA ASN A 106 18.44 -10.62 7.05
C ASN A 106 18.34 -11.12 8.50
N ASP A 107 19.45 -11.10 9.24
CA ASP A 107 19.50 -11.56 10.62
C ASP A 107 18.67 -10.64 11.53
N ALA A 108 18.70 -9.34 11.25
CA ALA A 108 17.91 -8.35 11.96
C ALA A 108 16.38 -8.56 11.79
N LEU A 109 15.92 -8.88 10.58
CA LEU A 109 14.51 -9.20 10.36
C LEU A 109 14.11 -10.51 11.04
N LEU A 110 14.95 -11.54 10.94
CA LEU A 110 14.65 -12.83 11.59
C LEU A 110 14.56 -12.66 13.11
N ALA A 111 15.48 -11.95 13.72
CA ALA A 111 15.43 -11.62 15.14
C ALA A 111 14.17 -10.83 15.52
N ALA A 112 13.79 -9.84 14.71
CA ALA A 112 12.56 -9.08 14.94
C ALA A 112 11.29 -9.95 14.85
N LEU A 113 11.24 -10.92 13.95
CA LEU A 113 10.12 -11.88 13.88
C LEU A 113 10.10 -12.82 15.11
N ASP A 114 11.26 -13.22 15.61
CA ASP A 114 11.38 -14.00 16.84
C ASP A 114 10.88 -13.21 18.06
N ASP A 115 11.31 -11.95 18.20
CA ASP A 115 10.87 -11.04 19.27
C ASP A 115 9.35 -10.74 19.18
N LEU A 116 8.83 -10.54 17.97
CA LEU A 116 7.37 -10.37 17.75
C LEU A 116 6.60 -11.64 18.11
N ALA A 117 7.13 -12.82 17.82
CA ALA A 117 6.53 -14.08 18.21
C ALA A 117 6.45 -14.22 19.75
N GLU A 118 7.51 -13.89 20.44
CA GLU A 118 7.58 -13.93 21.90
C GLU A 118 6.61 -12.91 22.54
N THR A 119 6.59 -11.68 22.00
CA THR A 119 5.75 -10.61 22.52
C THR A 119 4.26 -10.86 22.27
N SER A 120 3.91 -11.38 21.10
CA SER A 120 2.51 -11.60 20.72
C SER A 120 1.92 -12.92 21.20
N GLY A 121 2.75 -13.95 21.43
CA GLY A 121 2.31 -15.32 21.73
C GLY A 121 2.04 -16.18 20.49
N TYR A 122 2.38 -15.69 19.29
CA TYR A 122 2.25 -16.41 18.04
C TYR A 122 3.61 -16.97 17.59
N ASP A 123 4.02 -18.06 18.23
CA ASP A 123 5.37 -18.66 18.04
C ASP A 123 5.66 -19.05 16.59
N GLU A 124 4.63 -19.31 15.78
CA GLU A 124 4.78 -19.61 14.35
C GLU A 124 5.40 -18.49 13.53
N LEU A 125 5.38 -17.24 14.00
CA LEU A 125 6.04 -16.11 13.31
C LEU A 125 7.54 -16.35 13.11
N LYS A 126 8.20 -17.10 14.02
CA LYS A 126 9.62 -17.48 13.93
C LYS A 126 9.92 -18.22 12.63
N ALA A 127 8.96 -19.00 12.12
CA ALA A 127 9.12 -19.88 10.97
C ALA A 127 8.11 -19.59 9.83
N ALA A 128 7.19 -18.66 10.01
CA ALA A 128 6.15 -18.36 9.03
C ALA A 128 6.74 -17.96 7.67
N PRO A 129 6.12 -18.42 6.57
CA PRO A 129 6.43 -17.92 5.24
C PRO A 129 6.25 -16.40 5.17
N VAL A 130 7.13 -15.75 4.39
CA VAL A 130 7.17 -14.29 4.26
C VAL A 130 6.69 -13.87 2.87
N VAL A 131 5.91 -12.81 2.82
CA VAL A 131 5.62 -12.04 1.61
C VAL A 131 6.32 -10.70 1.73
N PRO A 132 7.49 -10.50 1.11
CA PRO A 132 8.09 -9.18 1.02
C PRO A 132 7.26 -8.30 0.08
N LEU A 133 6.96 -7.08 0.54
CA LEU A 133 6.18 -6.07 -0.17
C LEU A 133 6.91 -4.73 -0.11
N GLY A 134 7.04 -4.05 -1.24
CA GLY A 134 7.65 -2.74 -1.31
C GLY A 134 7.07 -1.87 -2.40
N HIS A 135 6.94 -0.58 -2.09
CA HIS A 135 6.48 0.46 -2.99
C HIS A 135 7.66 1.29 -3.51
N SER A 136 7.64 1.60 -4.81
CA SER A 136 8.58 2.55 -5.43
C SER A 136 10.04 2.21 -5.14
N ALA A 137 10.76 3.06 -4.41
CA ALA A 137 12.16 2.83 -4.02
C ALA A 137 12.37 1.54 -3.21
N MET A 138 11.36 1.07 -2.50
CA MET A 138 11.41 -0.19 -1.75
C MET A 138 11.03 -1.41 -2.59
N ALA A 139 10.61 -1.25 -3.85
CA ALA A 139 10.15 -2.37 -4.68
C ALA A 139 11.27 -3.29 -5.20
N THR A 140 12.53 -2.93 -5.01
CA THR A 140 13.70 -3.81 -5.25
C THR A 140 13.85 -4.86 -4.13
N PHE A 141 13.57 -4.48 -2.89
CA PHE A 141 13.62 -5.34 -1.72
C PHE A 141 12.88 -6.67 -1.91
N PRO A 142 11.61 -6.72 -2.37
CA PRO A 142 10.87 -7.96 -2.49
C PRO A 142 11.52 -9.01 -3.39
N TRP A 143 12.09 -8.58 -4.51
CA TRP A 143 12.77 -9.47 -5.44
C TRP A 143 14.07 -10.04 -4.87
N ASN A 144 14.88 -9.20 -4.24
CA ASN A 144 16.14 -9.60 -3.63
C ASN A 144 15.93 -10.49 -2.41
N PHE A 145 14.92 -10.20 -1.59
CA PHE A 145 14.51 -11.08 -0.48
C PHE A 145 14.17 -12.49 -0.99
N ALA A 146 13.33 -12.57 -2.02
CA ALA A 146 12.91 -13.85 -2.57
C ALA A 146 14.09 -14.65 -3.17
N ALA A 147 15.00 -13.98 -3.85
CA ALA A 147 16.21 -14.61 -4.39
C ALA A 147 17.17 -15.08 -3.26
N TRP A 148 17.20 -14.36 -2.15
CA TRP A 148 18.00 -14.75 -0.98
C TRP A 148 17.39 -15.93 -0.23
N ASN A 149 16.07 -15.92 0.00
CA ASN A 149 15.38 -16.96 0.79
C ASN A 149 14.12 -17.48 0.08
N PRO A 150 14.28 -18.17 -1.06
CA PRO A 150 13.16 -18.65 -1.86
C PRO A 150 12.28 -19.68 -1.13
N GLU A 151 12.87 -20.44 -0.19
CA GLU A 151 12.17 -21.49 0.56
C GLU A 151 11.18 -20.90 1.58
N ARG A 152 11.47 -19.71 2.10
CA ARG A 152 10.59 -18.99 3.04
C ARG A 152 9.69 -17.95 2.34
N THR A 153 9.88 -17.67 1.05
CA THR A 153 9.09 -16.67 0.33
C THR A 153 7.80 -17.25 -0.21
N LEU A 154 6.65 -16.79 0.32
CA LEU A 154 5.33 -17.22 -0.12
C LEU A 154 4.94 -16.59 -1.46
N ALA A 155 5.10 -15.29 -1.59
CA ALA A 155 4.83 -14.49 -2.77
C ALA A 155 5.69 -13.22 -2.74
N ILE A 156 5.71 -12.46 -3.84
CA ILE A 156 6.49 -11.23 -4.01
C ILE A 156 5.54 -10.14 -4.47
N ILE A 157 5.56 -8.95 -3.83
CA ILE A 157 4.76 -7.80 -4.25
C ILE A 157 5.66 -6.60 -4.54
N SER A 158 5.75 -6.23 -5.82
CA SER A 158 6.39 -5.00 -6.29
C SER A 158 5.28 -3.99 -6.65
N TYR A 159 5.05 -3.01 -5.77
CA TYR A 159 3.98 -2.06 -5.89
C TYR A 159 4.54 -0.74 -6.44
N HIS A 160 4.10 -0.34 -7.63
CA HIS A 160 4.60 0.83 -8.38
C HIS A 160 6.14 0.84 -8.48
N GLY A 161 6.73 -0.31 -8.84
CA GLY A 161 8.17 -0.49 -8.78
C GLY A 161 8.77 -1.30 -9.93
N ASP A 162 10.07 -1.54 -9.82
CA ASP A 162 10.85 -2.16 -10.87
C ASP A 162 10.61 -3.68 -11.01
N ALA A 163 10.94 -4.18 -12.19
CA ALA A 163 10.97 -5.61 -12.50
C ALA A 163 12.12 -6.32 -11.75
N PRO A 164 12.10 -7.66 -11.66
CA PRO A 164 13.20 -8.41 -11.05
C PRO A 164 14.55 -8.05 -11.68
N ARG A 165 15.57 -7.88 -10.85
CA ARG A 165 16.95 -7.57 -11.26
C ARG A 165 17.08 -6.26 -12.04
N THR A 166 16.21 -5.31 -11.79
CA THR A 166 16.31 -3.97 -12.39
C THR A 166 16.19 -2.89 -11.32
N ASN A 167 16.78 -1.75 -11.58
CA ASN A 167 16.61 -0.50 -10.84
C ASN A 167 16.70 0.64 -11.86
N LEU A 168 15.64 0.82 -12.63
CA LEU A 168 15.58 1.76 -13.73
C LEU A 168 15.30 3.19 -13.27
N THR A 169 14.66 3.33 -12.11
CA THR A 169 14.32 4.64 -11.57
C THR A 169 15.49 5.34 -10.87
N GLY A 170 16.50 4.57 -10.43
CA GLY A 170 17.62 5.07 -9.64
C GLY A 170 17.28 5.46 -8.21
N TYR A 171 16.03 5.34 -7.78
CA TYR A 171 15.58 5.65 -6.41
C TYR A 171 15.65 4.44 -5.47
N GLY A 172 15.50 3.24 -6.01
CA GLY A 172 15.62 2.00 -5.25
C GLY A 172 17.07 1.66 -4.94
N GLY A 173 17.24 0.58 -4.21
CA GLY A 173 18.55 0.02 -3.95
C GLY A 173 19.24 -0.48 -5.20
N ALA A 174 20.54 -0.76 -5.08
CA ALA A 174 21.31 -1.32 -6.16
C ALA A 174 20.71 -2.65 -6.66
N ASN A 175 20.80 -2.90 -7.95
CA ASN A 175 20.48 -4.20 -8.52
C ASN A 175 21.52 -5.22 -8.06
N LEU A 176 21.16 -6.06 -7.10
CA LEU A 176 22.05 -7.04 -6.52
C LEU A 176 22.25 -8.25 -7.44
N GLU A 177 23.46 -8.78 -7.47
CA GLU A 177 23.76 -10.02 -8.17
C GLU A 177 23.23 -11.22 -7.37
N TRP A 178 22.30 -11.95 -7.97
CA TRP A 178 21.73 -13.16 -7.34
C TRP A 178 22.64 -14.39 -7.45
N GLY A 179 23.68 -14.33 -8.27
CA GLY A 179 24.48 -15.49 -8.62
C GLY A 179 23.73 -16.46 -9.56
N ARG A 180 24.37 -17.58 -9.87
CA ARG A 180 23.80 -18.54 -10.85
C ARG A 180 22.75 -19.47 -10.24
N THR A 181 22.78 -19.70 -8.95
CA THR A 181 21.91 -20.64 -8.23
C THR A 181 20.68 -20.00 -7.60
N ARG A 182 20.71 -18.70 -7.40
CA ARG A 182 19.58 -17.94 -6.83
C ARG A 182 18.59 -17.53 -7.90
N ASN A 183 17.36 -17.89 -7.72
CA ASN A 183 16.26 -17.53 -8.61
C ASN A 183 14.94 -17.49 -7.84
N ILE A 184 13.89 -17.08 -8.52
CA ILE A 184 12.52 -17.00 -7.98
C ILE A 184 11.57 -17.99 -8.68
N ASP A 185 12.09 -19.09 -9.21
CA ASP A 185 11.32 -20.10 -9.93
C ASP A 185 10.20 -20.68 -9.07
N GLY A 186 8.97 -20.67 -9.60
CA GLY A 186 7.78 -21.18 -8.93
C GLY A 186 7.33 -20.37 -7.73
N ILE A 187 7.87 -19.15 -7.52
CA ILE A 187 7.37 -18.17 -6.56
C ILE A 187 6.48 -17.18 -7.31
N PRO A 188 5.20 -17.00 -6.91
CA PRO A 188 4.35 -16.03 -7.57
C PRO A 188 4.78 -14.61 -7.20
N GLY A 189 5.01 -13.78 -8.21
CA GLY A 189 5.35 -12.37 -8.06
C GLY A 189 4.30 -11.50 -8.75
N LEU A 190 3.86 -10.44 -8.10
CA LEU A 190 2.95 -9.45 -8.66
C LEU A 190 3.67 -8.10 -8.80
N MET A 191 3.65 -7.57 -10.01
CA MET A 191 3.97 -6.18 -10.30
C MET A 191 2.67 -5.40 -10.48
N VAL A 192 2.55 -4.25 -9.85
CA VAL A 192 1.44 -3.31 -10.02
C VAL A 192 2.02 -1.99 -10.51
N GLU A 193 1.48 -1.46 -11.61
CA GLU A 193 1.86 -0.14 -12.15
C GLU A 193 0.61 0.69 -12.45
N GLY A 194 0.60 1.95 -12.06
CA GLY A 194 -0.46 2.87 -12.42
C GLY A 194 -0.42 3.24 -13.90
N GLU A 195 -1.56 3.50 -14.50
CA GLU A 195 -1.65 3.90 -15.91
C GLU A 195 -0.83 5.16 -16.20
N TYR A 196 -0.82 6.12 -15.28
CA TYR A 196 -0.15 7.42 -15.44
C TYR A 196 1.35 7.36 -15.15
N GLU A 197 1.85 6.24 -14.64
CA GLU A 197 3.27 5.99 -14.43
C GLU A 197 3.79 4.80 -15.23
N TRP A 198 2.95 4.21 -16.07
CA TRP A 198 3.31 3.02 -16.81
C TRP A 198 4.47 3.27 -17.74
N TRP A 199 5.57 2.66 -17.43
CA TRP A 199 6.77 2.72 -18.23
C TRP A 199 7.04 1.37 -18.91
N GLU A 200 7.07 1.37 -20.22
CA GLU A 200 7.51 0.21 -20.99
C GLU A 200 8.89 -0.29 -20.53
N ALA A 201 9.72 0.61 -20.03
CA ALA A 201 10.98 0.30 -19.40
C ALA A 201 10.89 -0.64 -18.18
N ARG A 202 9.75 -0.68 -17.44
CA ARG A 202 9.54 -1.62 -16.33
C ARG A 202 8.90 -2.92 -16.79
N VAL A 203 7.92 -2.83 -17.67
CA VAL A 203 7.18 -4.00 -18.19
C VAL A 203 8.06 -4.88 -19.08
N ASN A 204 8.83 -4.30 -20.01
CA ASN A 204 9.68 -5.04 -20.92
C ASN A 204 10.76 -5.89 -20.22
N PRO A 205 11.48 -5.40 -19.20
CA PRO A 205 12.39 -6.23 -18.42
C PRO A 205 11.72 -7.40 -17.71
N ALA A 206 10.50 -7.24 -17.21
CA ALA A 206 9.74 -8.32 -16.58
C ALA A 206 9.39 -9.42 -17.59
N LEU A 207 8.98 -9.06 -18.80
CA LEU A 207 8.75 -10.01 -19.89
C LEU A 207 10.05 -10.69 -20.33
N ALA A 208 11.16 -9.95 -20.46
CA ALA A 208 12.47 -10.50 -20.75
C ALA A 208 12.93 -11.47 -19.66
N PHE A 209 12.71 -11.14 -18.39
CA PHE A 209 13.02 -12.03 -17.27
C PHE A 209 12.25 -13.35 -17.37
N ARG A 210 10.94 -13.31 -17.68
CA ARG A 210 10.14 -14.52 -17.89
C ARG A 210 10.61 -15.38 -19.05
N MET A 211 11.15 -14.77 -20.11
CA MET A 211 11.77 -15.50 -21.24
C MET A 211 13.06 -16.20 -20.82
N MET A 212 13.91 -15.53 -20.06
CA MET A 212 15.17 -16.09 -19.58
C MET A 212 14.97 -17.16 -18.49
N TYR A 213 13.91 -17.00 -17.67
CA TYR A 213 13.57 -17.87 -16.55
C TYR A 213 12.14 -18.39 -16.70
N PRO A 214 11.92 -19.40 -17.55
CA PRO A 214 10.56 -19.86 -17.92
C PRO A 214 9.78 -20.52 -16.79
N GLU A 215 10.42 -20.83 -15.67
CA GLU A 215 9.76 -21.34 -14.45
C GLU A 215 9.31 -20.20 -13.51
N SER A 216 9.52 -18.92 -13.88
CA SER A 216 9.04 -17.78 -13.13
C SER A 216 7.54 -17.55 -13.30
N CYS A 217 6.85 -17.21 -12.20
CA CYS A 217 5.41 -16.99 -12.12
C CYS A 217 5.11 -15.50 -11.87
N ILE A 218 5.43 -14.62 -12.84
CA ILE A 218 5.24 -13.17 -12.68
C ILE A 218 3.92 -12.74 -13.28
N SER A 219 3.09 -12.09 -12.45
CA SER A 219 1.83 -11.44 -12.77
C SER A 219 2.02 -9.93 -12.88
N PHE A 220 1.16 -9.29 -13.65
CA PHE A 220 1.17 -7.85 -13.82
C PHE A 220 -0.25 -7.28 -13.76
N LEU A 221 -0.43 -6.23 -12.98
CA LEU A 221 -1.65 -5.43 -12.93
C LEU A 221 -1.36 -4.03 -13.44
N CYS A 222 -2.07 -3.60 -14.49
CA CYS A 222 -2.16 -2.20 -14.84
C CYS A 222 -3.34 -1.58 -14.10
N ASP A 223 -3.06 -0.64 -13.21
CA ASP A 223 -4.08 0.06 -12.44
C ASP A 223 -4.56 1.29 -13.22
N ALA A 224 -5.68 1.12 -13.92
CA ALA A 224 -6.22 2.14 -14.81
C ALA A 224 -6.64 3.41 -14.06
N GLY A 225 -6.36 4.56 -14.63
CA GLY A 225 -6.68 5.87 -14.05
C GLY A 225 -5.85 6.24 -12.82
N ARG A 226 -4.81 5.47 -12.47
CA ARG A 226 -4.01 5.62 -11.26
C ARG A 226 -2.59 6.08 -11.56
N GLY A 227 -1.94 6.65 -10.55
CA GLY A 227 -0.59 7.16 -10.58
C GLY A 227 0.35 6.38 -9.67
N HIS A 228 1.46 7.03 -9.31
CA HIS A 228 2.53 6.39 -8.54
C HIS A 228 2.26 6.38 -7.02
N PHE A 229 1.53 7.35 -6.50
CA PHE A 229 1.40 7.58 -5.06
C PHE A 229 -0.05 7.45 -4.59
N ASP A 230 -0.71 6.37 -4.92
CA ASP A 230 -2.05 6.12 -4.41
C ASP A 230 -2.30 4.65 -4.07
N VAL A 231 -3.29 4.42 -3.22
CA VAL A 231 -3.77 3.09 -2.85
C VAL A 231 -5.28 3.09 -3.01
N ALA A 232 -5.76 2.56 -4.13
CA ALA A 232 -7.20 2.39 -4.34
C ALA A 232 -7.73 1.14 -3.63
N ASP A 233 -8.96 1.20 -3.14
CA ASP A 233 -9.63 0.07 -2.49
C ASP A 233 -9.65 -1.18 -3.39
N ARG A 234 -9.95 -1.01 -4.69
CA ARG A 234 -9.98 -2.13 -5.64
C ARG A 234 -8.60 -2.75 -5.85
N THR A 235 -7.53 -1.94 -5.83
CA THR A 235 -6.15 -2.41 -5.98
C THR A 235 -5.69 -3.12 -4.72
N ALA A 236 -6.02 -2.57 -3.56
CA ALA A 236 -5.78 -3.21 -2.27
C ALA A 236 -6.49 -4.57 -2.16
N ASP A 237 -7.75 -4.67 -2.58
CA ASP A 237 -8.50 -5.93 -2.63
C ASP A 237 -7.88 -6.94 -3.61
N TYR A 238 -7.45 -6.48 -4.79
CA TYR A 238 -6.79 -7.32 -5.79
C TYR A 238 -5.47 -7.90 -5.27
N ILE A 239 -4.61 -7.08 -4.65
CA ILE A 239 -3.36 -7.55 -4.04
C ILE A 239 -3.68 -8.56 -2.93
N GLY A 240 -4.67 -8.27 -2.10
CA GLY A 240 -5.14 -9.18 -1.06
C GLY A 240 -5.63 -10.53 -1.60
N LEU A 241 -6.39 -10.52 -2.71
CA LEU A 241 -6.83 -11.74 -3.38
C LEU A 241 -5.63 -12.53 -3.94
N PHE A 242 -4.66 -11.86 -4.56
CA PHE A 242 -3.44 -12.50 -5.04
C PHE A 242 -2.69 -13.23 -3.91
N LEU A 243 -2.56 -12.61 -2.75
CA LEU A 243 -1.92 -13.20 -1.57
C LEU A 243 -2.72 -14.37 -1.00
N LYS A 244 -4.06 -14.26 -0.95
CA LYS A 244 -4.92 -15.36 -0.56
C LYS A 244 -4.71 -16.59 -1.45
N LYS A 245 -4.67 -16.41 -2.78
CA LYS A 245 -4.36 -17.49 -3.72
C LYS A 245 -2.95 -18.06 -3.53
N ALA A 246 -1.96 -17.22 -3.21
CA ALA A 246 -0.63 -17.72 -2.89
C ALA A 246 -0.65 -18.65 -1.65
N VAL A 247 -1.41 -18.30 -0.60
CA VAL A 247 -1.62 -19.15 0.57
C VAL A 247 -2.27 -20.47 0.16
N GLU A 248 -3.37 -20.43 -0.59
CA GLU A 248 -4.14 -21.61 -1.02
C GLU A 248 -3.32 -22.56 -1.89
N HIS A 249 -2.49 -22.02 -2.78
CA HIS A 249 -1.71 -22.83 -3.74
C HIS A 249 -0.38 -23.34 -3.19
N ARG A 250 0.23 -22.64 -2.23
CA ARG A 250 1.60 -22.95 -1.81
C ARG A 250 1.74 -23.49 -0.39
N ILE A 251 0.80 -23.18 0.51
CA ILE A 251 0.87 -23.68 1.90
C ILE A 251 0.10 -25.00 1.96
N PRO A 252 0.71 -26.12 2.41
CA PRO A 252 0.00 -27.38 2.62
C PRO A 252 -1.11 -27.22 3.67
N ALA A 253 -2.22 -27.97 3.49
CA ALA A 253 -3.37 -27.89 4.40
C ALA A 253 -3.06 -28.31 5.86
N ASN A 254 -2.07 -29.17 6.07
CA ASN A 254 -1.71 -29.73 7.37
C ASN A 254 -0.28 -29.28 7.75
N VAL A 255 -0.13 -28.01 8.12
CA VAL A 255 1.13 -27.48 8.66
C VAL A 255 1.08 -27.52 10.18
N ASP A 256 2.05 -28.20 10.80
CA ASP A 256 2.32 -28.09 12.22
C ASP A 256 2.77 -26.63 12.52
N GLY A 257 1.99 -25.90 13.31
CA GLY A 257 2.20 -24.47 13.57
C GLY A 257 3.59 -24.10 14.08
N ASN A 258 4.33 -25.05 14.64
CA ASN A 258 5.67 -24.82 15.18
C ASN A 258 6.79 -25.14 14.18
N LYS A 259 6.45 -25.58 12.97
CA LYS A 259 7.43 -25.89 11.92
C LYS A 259 7.26 -24.98 10.72
N SER A 260 8.37 -24.60 10.10
CA SER A 260 8.33 -23.91 8.81
C SER A 260 7.55 -24.74 7.79
N ALA A 261 6.56 -24.12 7.16
CA ALA A 261 5.83 -24.77 6.07
C ALA A 261 6.77 -24.99 4.88
N VAL A 262 6.88 -26.22 4.41
CA VAL A 262 7.54 -26.47 3.12
C VAL A 262 6.61 -25.97 2.02
N LEU A 263 6.94 -24.84 1.43
CA LEU A 263 6.15 -24.20 0.40
C LEU A 263 6.17 -25.00 -0.90
N LYS A 264 4.99 -25.25 -1.45
CA LYS A 264 4.85 -25.90 -2.75
C LYS A 264 5.37 -24.97 -3.85
N LYS A 265 6.31 -25.44 -4.66
CA LYS A 265 6.77 -24.73 -5.87
C LYS A 265 5.70 -24.79 -6.95
N LEU A 266 5.33 -23.64 -7.52
CA LEU A 266 4.34 -23.59 -8.59
C LEU A 266 4.95 -23.99 -9.93
N ASN A 267 4.15 -24.68 -10.74
CA ASN A 267 4.48 -24.94 -12.12
C ASN A 267 3.75 -23.93 -13.01
N PRO A 268 4.44 -23.03 -13.70
CA PRO A 268 3.78 -22.00 -14.50
C PRO A 268 2.89 -22.56 -15.60
N ARG A 269 3.14 -23.82 -16.07
CA ARG A 269 2.33 -24.48 -17.10
C ARG A 269 0.95 -24.94 -16.61
N GLU A 270 0.70 -24.89 -15.31
CA GLU A 270 -0.60 -25.17 -14.68
C GLU A 270 -1.44 -23.89 -14.47
N GLY A 271 -0.84 -22.72 -14.62
CA GLY A 271 -1.52 -21.42 -14.52
C GLY A 271 -2.13 -20.95 -15.84
N TRP A 272 -2.45 -19.67 -15.84
CA TRP A 272 -3.05 -18.95 -16.97
C TRP A 272 -2.10 -17.90 -17.51
N LEU A 273 -2.31 -17.50 -18.76
CA LEU A 273 -1.63 -16.39 -19.40
C LEU A 273 -2.66 -15.34 -19.85
N ALA A 274 -2.29 -14.07 -19.70
CA ALA A 274 -3.01 -12.95 -20.30
C ALA A 274 -1.99 -11.99 -20.94
N GLU A 275 -2.34 -11.48 -22.11
CA GLU A 275 -1.53 -10.49 -22.82
C GLU A 275 -1.42 -9.20 -22.01
N ARG A 276 -0.25 -8.59 -21.96
CA ARG A 276 -0.11 -7.31 -21.28
C ARG A 276 -0.96 -6.22 -21.92
N TRP A 277 -1.46 -5.31 -21.12
CA TRP A 277 -2.02 -4.06 -21.60
C TRP A 277 -0.91 -3.09 -22.00
N ARG A 278 -1.20 -2.25 -23.00
CA ARG A 278 -0.33 -1.17 -23.46
C ARG A 278 -1.06 0.13 -23.23
N THR A 279 -0.44 1.09 -22.60
CA THR A 279 -1.05 2.40 -22.42
C THR A 279 -0.95 3.20 -23.71
N GLY A 280 -2.00 3.98 -24.01
CA GLY A 280 -1.97 5.05 -24.99
C GLY A 280 -1.80 6.42 -24.34
N THR A 281 -1.59 6.45 -23.02
CA THR A 281 -1.62 7.66 -22.22
C THR A 281 -0.24 8.30 -22.05
N ARG A 282 -0.28 9.56 -21.67
CA ARG A 282 0.88 10.42 -21.45
C ARG A 282 1.65 9.93 -20.22
N GLU A 283 2.93 9.69 -20.36
CA GLU A 283 3.80 9.47 -19.21
C GLU A 283 3.89 10.73 -18.33
N PRO A 284 4.01 10.59 -17.00
CA PRO A 284 4.09 11.72 -16.06
C PRO A 284 5.20 12.71 -16.38
N GLN A 285 6.25 12.29 -17.06
CA GLN A 285 7.41 13.10 -17.43
C GLN A 285 7.27 13.85 -18.76
N GLY A 286 6.07 13.91 -19.33
CA GLY A 286 5.80 14.72 -20.52
C GLY A 286 6.15 14.07 -21.87
N GLU A 287 6.61 12.84 -21.90
CA GLU A 287 6.79 12.11 -23.15
C GLU A 287 5.42 11.70 -23.71
N VAL A 288 5.03 12.37 -24.78
CA VAL A 288 3.87 11.96 -25.60
C VAL A 288 4.29 10.75 -26.41
N ARG A 289 4.03 9.55 -25.93
CA ARG A 289 4.06 8.38 -26.81
C ARG A 289 2.86 8.46 -27.73
N THR A 290 3.19 8.73 -28.99
CA THR A 290 2.22 8.91 -30.05
C THR A 290 1.24 7.73 -30.12
N ALA A 291 -0.03 8.04 -30.15
CA ALA A 291 -1.20 7.19 -30.32
C ALA A 291 -1.19 6.22 -31.53
N ARG A 292 -0.06 5.96 -32.17
CA ARG A 292 0.07 4.99 -33.25
C ARG A 292 -0.11 3.54 -32.82
N LEU A 293 -0.07 3.24 -31.53
CA LEU A 293 -0.29 1.91 -30.98
C LEU A 293 -1.74 1.61 -30.62
N THR A 294 -2.63 2.58 -30.70
CA THR A 294 -4.06 2.43 -30.32
C THR A 294 -4.97 1.84 -31.40
N LYS A 295 -4.47 1.47 -32.56
CA LYS A 295 -5.18 0.45 -33.33
C LYS A 295 -5.05 -0.85 -32.56
N GLN A 296 -6.05 -1.13 -31.75
CA GLN A 296 -6.17 -2.38 -31.03
C GLN A 296 -5.99 -3.54 -31.99
N LEU A 297 -4.80 -4.09 -32.01
CA LEU A 297 -4.61 -5.46 -32.45
C LEU A 297 -5.57 -6.28 -31.57
N ARG A 298 -6.29 -7.22 -32.15
CA ARG A 298 -7.17 -8.12 -31.39
C ARG A 298 -6.29 -8.77 -30.32
N ARG A 299 -6.55 -8.41 -29.07
CA ARG A 299 -5.85 -9.02 -27.91
C ARG A 299 -6.22 -10.50 -27.84
N ALA A 300 -5.23 -11.32 -27.51
CA ALA A 300 -5.48 -12.70 -27.17
C ALA A 300 -6.29 -12.76 -25.85
N LYS A 301 -7.31 -13.61 -25.81
CA LYS A 301 -8.08 -13.83 -24.59
C LYS A 301 -7.21 -14.53 -23.53
N PRO A 302 -7.38 -14.22 -22.25
CA PRO A 302 -6.80 -15.01 -21.18
C PRO A 302 -7.15 -16.50 -21.34
N ALA A 303 -6.17 -17.37 -21.17
CA ALA A 303 -6.38 -18.80 -21.33
C ALA A 303 -5.37 -19.61 -20.46
N PRO A 304 -5.68 -20.89 -20.16
CA PRO A 304 -4.71 -21.78 -19.56
C PRO A 304 -3.39 -21.79 -20.35
N TYR A 305 -2.26 -21.83 -19.68
CA TYR A 305 -0.93 -21.69 -20.28
C TYR A 305 -0.74 -22.53 -21.55
N ARG A 306 -1.20 -23.79 -21.53
CA ARG A 306 -1.05 -24.71 -22.67
C ARG A 306 -1.98 -24.39 -23.84
N GLN A 307 -3.09 -23.71 -23.59
CA GLN A 307 -4.14 -23.37 -24.58
C GLN A 307 -4.05 -21.91 -25.05
N TYR A 308 -3.13 -21.14 -24.47
CA TYR A 308 -2.96 -19.74 -24.82
C TYR A 308 -2.48 -19.57 -26.26
N THR A 309 -3.24 -18.82 -27.07
CA THR A 309 -3.03 -18.63 -28.50
C THR A 309 -2.28 -17.35 -28.84
N GLY A 310 -2.08 -16.45 -27.87
CA GLY A 310 -1.32 -15.22 -28.04
C GLY A 310 0.18 -15.45 -27.93
N ASP A 311 0.94 -14.35 -28.05
CA ASP A 311 2.39 -14.38 -27.85
C ASP A 311 2.70 -14.55 -26.37
N ARG A 312 3.33 -15.67 -26.00
CA ARG A 312 3.73 -15.95 -24.62
C ARG A 312 4.84 -15.03 -24.11
N HIS A 313 5.58 -14.42 -25.01
CA HIS A 313 6.64 -13.46 -24.67
C HIS A 313 6.06 -12.07 -24.35
N ASP A 314 4.81 -11.83 -24.71
CA ASP A 314 4.07 -10.58 -24.44
C ASP A 314 2.89 -10.81 -23.46
N ALA A 315 3.00 -11.86 -22.65
CA ALA A 315 1.95 -12.24 -21.70
C ALA A 315 2.51 -12.47 -20.29
N PHE A 316 1.72 -12.16 -19.28
CA PHE A 316 2.01 -12.43 -17.89
C PHE A 316 1.30 -13.68 -17.39
N TRP A 317 1.78 -14.23 -16.29
CA TRP A 317 1.27 -15.43 -15.67
C TRP A 317 0.27 -15.09 -14.55
N TYR A 318 -0.72 -15.96 -14.36
CA TYR A 318 -1.72 -15.84 -13.28
C TYR A 318 -2.04 -17.23 -12.72
N PHE A 319 -2.47 -17.29 -11.45
CA PHE A 319 -2.79 -18.55 -10.79
C PHE A 319 -3.86 -19.36 -11.52
N ASP A 320 -4.93 -18.69 -11.93
CA ASP A 320 -6.13 -19.28 -12.46
C ASP A 320 -6.91 -18.31 -13.35
N ARG A 321 -8.08 -18.79 -13.79
CA ARG A 321 -9.01 -18.04 -14.63
C ARG A 321 -9.47 -16.74 -13.96
N GLU A 322 -9.83 -16.83 -12.67
CA GLU A 322 -10.37 -15.68 -11.93
C GLU A 322 -9.37 -14.51 -11.93
N MET A 323 -8.12 -14.79 -11.57
CA MET A 323 -7.09 -13.74 -11.55
C MET A 323 -6.78 -13.19 -12.96
N ALA A 324 -6.71 -14.04 -13.97
CA ALA A 324 -6.42 -13.61 -15.33
C ALA A 324 -7.56 -12.76 -15.92
N GLU A 325 -8.82 -13.15 -15.70
CA GLU A 325 -9.99 -12.39 -16.17
C GLU A 325 -10.19 -11.10 -15.36
N LEU A 326 -10.01 -11.15 -14.05
CA LEU A 326 -10.08 -9.95 -13.20
C LEU A 326 -9.04 -8.91 -13.62
N THR A 327 -7.80 -9.32 -13.90
CA THR A 327 -6.75 -8.43 -14.39
C THR A 327 -7.10 -7.82 -15.76
N GLU A 328 -7.68 -8.61 -16.65
CA GLU A 328 -8.15 -8.15 -17.95
C GLU A 328 -9.27 -7.10 -17.80
N ASP A 329 -10.24 -7.37 -16.93
CA ASP A 329 -11.37 -6.47 -16.68
C ASP A 329 -10.96 -5.19 -15.96
N PHE A 330 -9.95 -5.27 -15.11
CA PHE A 330 -9.44 -4.14 -14.32
C PHE A 330 -9.04 -2.94 -15.19
N TYR A 331 -8.44 -3.20 -16.34
CA TYR A 331 -8.04 -2.16 -17.28
C TYR A 331 -9.04 -1.94 -18.41
N ARG A 332 -9.68 -3.01 -18.91
CA ARG A 332 -10.60 -2.96 -20.05
C ARG A 332 -11.77 -2.01 -19.84
N GLN A 333 -12.27 -1.92 -18.62
CA GLN A 333 -13.41 -1.05 -18.29
C GLN A 333 -13.12 0.42 -18.49
N GLU A 334 -11.85 0.82 -18.46
CA GLU A 334 -11.44 2.21 -18.52
C GLU A 334 -10.65 2.57 -19.79
N HIS A 335 -10.23 1.56 -20.56
CA HIS A 335 -9.27 1.73 -21.65
C HIS A 335 -9.70 2.77 -22.72
N ASP A 336 -10.97 2.76 -23.12
CA ASP A 336 -11.49 3.63 -24.19
C ASP A 336 -12.15 4.92 -23.68
N LEU A 337 -12.12 5.16 -22.37
CA LEU A 337 -12.73 6.34 -21.77
C LEU A 337 -11.82 7.58 -21.93
N LEU A 338 -12.44 8.75 -21.89
CA LEU A 338 -11.72 10.01 -21.97
C LEU A 338 -10.93 10.28 -20.69
N PRO A 339 -9.71 10.79 -20.79
CA PRO A 339 -8.96 11.22 -19.62
C PRO A 339 -9.61 12.46 -19.00
N GLN A 340 -9.57 12.53 -17.68
CA GLN A 340 -9.90 13.72 -16.90
C GLN A 340 -8.81 13.93 -15.84
N TYR A 341 -8.76 15.12 -15.25
CA TYR A 341 -7.68 15.51 -14.37
C TYR A 341 -8.22 16.19 -13.13
N VAL A 342 -7.62 15.89 -11.99
CA VAL A 342 -7.89 16.56 -10.72
C VAL A 342 -6.65 17.31 -10.25
N SER A 343 -6.85 18.31 -9.42
CA SER A 343 -5.82 19.07 -8.75
C SER A 343 -6.31 19.54 -7.39
N PHE A 344 -5.49 20.30 -6.70
CA PHE A 344 -5.81 20.87 -5.40
C PHE A 344 -5.99 22.37 -5.49
N MET A 345 -6.95 22.87 -4.72
CA MET A 345 -7.07 24.28 -4.38
C MET A 345 -6.70 24.47 -2.91
N GLN A 346 -5.89 25.48 -2.66
CA GLN A 346 -5.58 25.98 -1.33
C GLN A 346 -6.05 27.45 -1.26
N GLU A 347 -6.89 27.78 -0.28
CA GLU A 347 -7.66 29.03 -0.30
C GLU A 347 -8.50 29.12 -1.59
N GLU A 348 -8.26 30.10 -2.46
CA GLU A 348 -8.95 30.28 -3.73
C GLU A 348 -8.06 30.02 -4.95
N TRP A 349 -6.87 29.48 -4.77
CA TRP A 349 -5.87 29.28 -5.83
C TRP A 349 -5.61 27.81 -6.10
N LEU A 350 -5.45 27.48 -7.38
CA LEU A 350 -4.92 26.18 -7.77
C LEU A 350 -3.48 26.07 -7.28
N VAL A 351 -3.16 24.92 -6.65
CA VAL A 351 -1.78 24.60 -6.28
C VAL A 351 -0.93 24.51 -7.54
N PRO A 352 0.21 25.21 -7.63
CA PRO A 352 1.03 25.22 -8.83
C PRO A 352 1.52 23.81 -9.22
N TYR A 353 1.36 23.49 -10.50
CA TYR A 353 1.80 22.23 -11.09
C TYR A 353 3.21 22.35 -11.65
N ASN A 354 4.12 21.49 -11.18
CA ASN A 354 5.48 21.39 -11.68
C ASN A 354 5.75 19.97 -12.22
N PRO A 355 5.65 19.75 -13.54
CA PRO A 355 5.85 18.43 -14.14
C PRO A 355 7.30 17.91 -14.05
N GLN A 356 8.24 18.75 -13.67
CA GLN A 356 9.65 18.38 -13.45
C GLN A 356 9.91 17.83 -12.05
N SER A 357 8.98 18.01 -11.12
CA SER A 357 9.10 17.51 -9.77
C SER A 357 8.65 16.05 -9.67
N HIS A 358 9.27 15.29 -8.78
CA HIS A 358 8.89 13.90 -8.52
C HIS A 358 7.45 13.79 -7.99
N VAL A 359 7.09 14.63 -7.02
CA VAL A 359 5.69 14.92 -6.68
C VAL A 359 5.34 16.26 -7.33
N THR A 360 4.40 16.24 -8.26
CA THR A 360 4.18 17.34 -9.20
C THR A 360 3.46 18.54 -8.61
N LEU A 361 2.80 18.38 -7.46
CA LEU A 361 2.14 19.44 -6.71
C LEU A 361 2.76 19.58 -5.32
N SER A 362 3.01 20.83 -4.90
CA SER A 362 3.50 21.14 -3.57
C SER A 362 2.70 22.31 -2.97
N ALA A 363 1.96 22.01 -1.90
CA ALA A 363 1.22 23.02 -1.14
C ALA A 363 2.08 23.68 -0.06
N ARG A 364 1.51 24.68 0.59
CA ARG A 364 2.05 25.28 1.82
C ARG A 364 1.26 24.77 3.01
N PHE A 365 1.92 24.60 4.15
CA PHE A 365 1.20 24.40 5.39
C PHE A 365 0.66 25.75 5.87
N LEU A 366 -0.65 25.93 5.76
CA LEU A 366 -1.38 27.15 6.17
C LEU A 366 -2.41 26.76 7.22
N PRO A 367 -2.01 26.65 8.51
CA PRO A 367 -2.91 26.25 9.57
C PRO A 367 -3.82 27.40 10.01
N GLU A 368 -4.97 27.04 10.59
CA GLU A 368 -5.81 27.94 11.36
C GLU A 368 -5.10 28.42 12.64
N ALA A 369 -5.81 29.24 13.44
CA ALA A 369 -5.28 29.78 14.69
C ALA A 369 -4.89 28.72 15.74
N ASP A 370 -5.40 27.49 15.61
CA ASP A 370 -5.06 26.35 16.46
C ASP A 370 -3.68 25.73 16.11
N GLY A 371 -3.08 26.14 14.99
CA GLY A 371 -1.78 25.67 14.53
C GLY A 371 -1.76 24.25 13.94
N VAL A 372 -2.89 23.54 13.88
CA VAL A 372 -2.98 22.13 13.45
C VAL A 372 -4.02 21.89 12.37
N THR A 373 -5.10 22.66 12.32
CA THR A 373 -6.18 22.52 11.31
C THR A 373 -5.83 23.28 10.04
N PHE A 374 -6.00 22.68 8.88
CA PHE A 374 -5.77 23.30 7.58
C PHE A 374 -6.77 22.83 6.53
N HIS A 375 -6.85 23.56 5.40
CA HIS A 375 -7.85 23.32 4.37
C HIS A 375 -7.22 23.09 2.99
N LEU A 376 -7.74 22.09 2.29
CA LEU A 376 -7.46 21.78 0.89
C LEU A 376 -8.74 21.29 0.23
N LYS A 377 -8.94 21.63 -1.04
CA LYS A 377 -10.09 21.17 -1.81
C LYS A 377 -9.61 20.49 -3.10
N ALA A 378 -10.13 19.32 -3.41
CA ALA A 378 -9.92 18.68 -4.71
C ALA A 378 -10.90 19.24 -5.75
N VAL A 379 -10.40 19.51 -6.95
CA VAL A 379 -11.17 20.09 -8.05
C VAL A 379 -10.76 19.47 -9.38
N TYR A 380 -11.68 19.45 -10.35
CA TYR A 380 -11.35 19.08 -11.73
C TYR A 380 -10.65 20.22 -12.45
N THR A 381 -9.65 19.87 -13.25
CA THR A 381 -8.85 20.83 -14.01
C THR A 381 -8.61 20.38 -15.44
N ASP A 382 -8.06 21.26 -16.25
CA ASP A 382 -7.50 20.91 -17.56
C ASP A 382 -6.25 20.00 -17.42
N SER A 383 -5.74 19.51 -18.52
CA SER A 383 -4.57 18.61 -18.57
C SER A 383 -3.27 19.25 -18.08
N LEU A 384 -3.22 20.58 -18.02
CA LEU A 384 -2.06 21.34 -17.56
C LEU A 384 -2.18 21.76 -16.09
N ARG A 385 -3.30 21.45 -15.43
CA ARG A 385 -3.65 21.90 -14.05
C ARG A 385 -3.61 23.42 -13.90
N ALA A 386 -3.91 24.15 -14.99
CA ALA A 386 -3.83 25.61 -15.02
C ALA A 386 -5.18 26.30 -14.84
N SER A 387 -6.28 25.60 -15.15
CA SER A 387 -7.65 26.11 -15.03
C SER A 387 -8.64 25.03 -14.63
N LEU A 388 -9.78 25.42 -14.07
CA LEU A 388 -10.88 24.50 -13.76
C LEU A 388 -11.46 23.93 -15.04
N ALA A 389 -11.86 22.66 -15.00
CA ALA A 389 -12.49 21.98 -16.12
C ALA A 389 -14.02 22.07 -16.05
N ASP A 390 -14.64 22.38 -17.19
CA ASP A 390 -16.10 22.40 -17.33
C ASP A 390 -16.69 21.01 -17.68
N LYS A 391 -15.83 20.10 -18.17
CA LYS A 391 -16.22 18.76 -18.62
C LYS A 391 -15.46 17.69 -17.88
N HIS A 392 -16.16 16.90 -17.12
CA HIS A 392 -15.62 15.82 -16.29
C HIS A 392 -16.73 14.83 -15.91
N SER A 393 -16.40 13.75 -15.22
CA SER A 393 -17.37 12.81 -14.67
C SER A 393 -18.25 13.48 -13.60
N ILE A 394 -19.36 12.84 -13.28
CA ILE A 394 -20.27 13.31 -12.21
C ILE A 394 -19.74 13.03 -10.79
N ALA A 395 -18.65 12.27 -10.65
CA ALA A 395 -18.09 11.94 -9.37
C ALA A 395 -17.51 13.19 -8.68
N MET A 396 -17.69 13.29 -7.37
CA MET A 396 -17.07 14.37 -6.60
C MET A 396 -15.62 14.00 -6.26
N PRO A 397 -14.64 14.88 -6.57
CA PRO A 397 -13.26 14.65 -6.17
C PRO A 397 -13.13 14.62 -4.65
N ARG A 398 -12.24 13.78 -4.14
CA ARG A 398 -11.96 13.63 -2.71
C ARG A 398 -10.45 13.60 -2.48
N ILE A 399 -10.04 13.95 -1.25
CA ILE A 399 -8.64 13.92 -0.83
C ILE A 399 -8.48 12.84 0.24
N GLU A 400 -7.45 12.02 0.08
CA GLU A 400 -7.09 10.96 1.02
C GLU A 400 -5.60 11.06 1.41
N ARG A 401 -5.27 10.52 2.58
CA ARG A 401 -3.89 10.43 3.06
C ARG A 401 -3.15 9.31 2.34
N ILE A 402 -1.93 9.58 1.92
CA ILE A 402 -0.96 8.56 1.50
C ILE A 402 0.02 8.29 2.65
N CYS A 403 0.69 9.32 3.15
CA CYS A 403 1.56 9.18 4.31
C CYS A 403 1.72 10.52 5.04
N GLY A 404 2.30 10.47 6.23
CA GLY A 404 2.54 11.65 7.06
C GLY A 404 1.49 11.86 8.15
N PRO A 405 1.75 12.79 9.09
CA PRO A 405 0.94 13.00 10.29
C PRO A 405 -0.30 13.85 10.00
N VAL A 406 -1.26 13.29 9.27
CA VAL A 406 -2.49 14.00 8.90
C VAL A 406 -3.71 13.09 8.99
N LYS A 407 -4.81 13.63 9.44
CA LYS A 407 -6.13 13.02 9.45
C LYS A 407 -7.14 13.90 8.74
N ARG A 408 -7.97 13.28 7.93
CA ARG A 408 -9.11 13.94 7.29
C ARG A 408 -10.26 14.10 8.29
N VAL A 409 -10.76 15.32 8.43
CA VAL A 409 -11.94 15.63 9.26
C VAL A 409 -13.21 15.61 8.39
N ASN A 410 -13.13 16.21 7.19
CA ASN A 410 -14.17 16.20 6.17
C ASN A 410 -13.52 16.37 4.77
N ASP A 411 -14.32 16.63 3.74
CA ASP A 411 -13.86 16.67 2.35
C ASP A 411 -12.84 17.80 2.06
N THR A 412 -12.76 18.81 2.92
CA THR A 412 -11.87 19.97 2.73
C THR A 412 -11.06 20.32 3.96
N THR A 413 -11.30 19.71 5.10
CA THR A 413 -10.64 20.02 6.38
C THR A 413 -9.78 18.86 6.84
N PHE A 414 -8.56 19.17 7.20
CA PHE A 414 -7.56 18.24 7.68
C PHE A 414 -6.96 18.75 8.98
N VAL A 415 -6.46 17.83 9.80
CA VAL A 415 -5.81 18.14 11.07
C VAL A 415 -4.50 17.38 11.18
N LEU A 416 -3.47 17.99 11.75
CA LEU A 416 -2.26 17.27 12.10
C LEU A 416 -2.60 16.20 13.13
N ASP A 417 -2.23 14.96 12.84
CA ASP A 417 -2.48 13.81 13.70
C ASP A 417 -1.20 12.97 13.76
N PHE A 418 -0.37 13.24 14.76
CA PHE A 418 0.83 12.44 15.00
C PHE A 418 0.41 11.04 15.43
N TYR A 419 1.14 10.05 14.96
CA TYR A 419 0.79 8.64 15.12
C TYR A 419 2.01 7.82 15.55
N ARG A 420 1.95 6.50 15.51
CA ARG A 420 2.96 5.57 16.04
C ARG A 420 4.41 5.86 15.65
N MET A 421 4.64 6.44 14.50
CA MET A 421 5.96 6.92 14.10
C MET A 421 6.46 8.04 15.02
N GLY A 422 5.54 8.74 15.67
CA GLY A 422 5.78 9.77 16.68
C GLY A 422 6.65 10.89 16.15
N THR A 423 7.48 11.39 17.04
CA THR A 423 8.34 12.55 16.78
C THR A 423 9.81 12.15 16.59
N THR A 424 10.12 10.87 16.56
CA THR A 424 11.51 10.37 16.51
C THR A 424 12.08 10.32 15.09
N ASN A 425 11.24 10.11 14.09
CA ASN A 425 11.64 10.10 12.68
C ASN A 425 11.46 11.50 12.07
N LYS A 426 12.38 12.41 12.33
CA LYS A 426 12.28 13.81 11.90
C LYS A 426 12.03 13.99 10.41
N LYS A 427 12.64 13.13 9.58
CA LYS A 427 12.51 13.23 8.12
C LYS A 427 11.10 12.90 7.65
N ARG A 428 10.47 11.87 8.21
CA ARG A 428 9.13 11.42 7.82
C ARG A 428 8.02 12.16 8.57
N THR A 429 8.26 12.51 9.82
CA THR A 429 7.28 13.21 10.66
C THR A 429 6.92 14.60 10.13
N SER A 430 7.82 15.27 9.42
CA SER A 430 7.54 16.58 8.85
C SER A 430 6.87 16.56 7.47
N SER A 431 6.80 15.41 6.80
CA SER A 431 6.32 15.30 5.43
C SER A 431 4.90 14.73 5.38
N ILE A 432 4.02 15.40 4.67
CA ILE A 432 2.65 14.95 4.39
C ILE A 432 2.50 14.75 2.90
N THR A 433 1.97 13.60 2.51
CA THR A 433 1.56 13.33 1.12
C THR A 433 0.08 12.95 1.10
N LEU A 434 -0.66 13.65 0.25
CA LEU A 434 -2.08 13.45 0.00
C LEU A 434 -2.30 13.08 -1.46
N VAL A 435 -3.42 12.43 -1.75
CA VAL A 435 -3.89 12.19 -3.11
C VAL A 435 -5.30 12.71 -3.28
N ALA A 436 -5.52 13.52 -4.32
CA ALA A 436 -6.85 13.81 -4.83
C ALA A 436 -7.24 12.70 -5.82
N SER A 437 -8.43 12.18 -5.69
CA SER A 437 -8.98 11.17 -6.59
C SER A 437 -10.41 11.50 -6.99
N ALA A 438 -10.79 11.11 -8.20
CA ALA A 438 -12.17 11.18 -8.66
C ALA A 438 -12.51 9.93 -9.46
N GLY A 439 -13.69 9.38 -9.20
CA GLY A 439 -14.19 8.23 -9.93
C GLY A 439 -14.49 8.56 -11.39
N GLY A 440 -14.41 7.55 -12.24
CA GLY A 440 -14.85 7.62 -13.62
C GLY A 440 -16.36 7.45 -13.75
N ASP A 441 -16.81 7.55 -14.98
CA ASP A 441 -18.19 7.24 -15.39
C ASP A 441 -18.19 6.53 -16.77
N ARG A 442 -19.29 6.55 -17.47
CA ARG A 442 -19.37 5.93 -18.82
C ARG A 442 -18.56 6.66 -19.89
N GLN A 443 -18.09 7.87 -19.63
CA GLN A 443 -17.39 8.72 -20.57
C GLN A 443 -15.94 8.98 -20.14
N TYR A 444 -15.69 9.14 -18.85
CA TYR A 444 -14.41 9.54 -18.28
C TYR A 444 -13.77 8.45 -17.43
N LYS A 445 -12.46 8.30 -17.55
CA LYS A 445 -11.64 7.45 -16.66
C LYS A 445 -11.64 7.97 -15.24
N GLU A 446 -11.31 7.11 -14.30
CA GLU A 446 -10.83 7.56 -12.99
C GLU A 446 -9.58 8.44 -13.15
N CYS A 447 -9.34 9.31 -12.18
CA CYS A 447 -8.14 10.11 -12.16
C CYS A 447 -7.64 10.37 -10.74
N VAL A 448 -6.33 10.56 -10.62
CA VAL A 448 -5.64 10.86 -9.38
C VAL A 448 -4.60 11.95 -9.58
N GLN A 449 -4.27 12.64 -8.51
CA GLN A 449 -3.17 13.60 -8.45
C GLN A 449 -2.61 13.64 -7.03
N GLU A 450 -1.33 13.40 -6.90
CA GLU A 450 -0.61 13.51 -5.65
C GLU A 450 -0.24 14.96 -5.32
N LEU A 451 -0.07 15.23 -4.03
CA LEU A 451 0.40 16.50 -3.49
C LEU A 451 1.24 16.24 -2.26
N SER A 452 2.37 16.92 -2.11
CA SER A 452 3.16 16.86 -0.88
C SER A 452 3.52 18.24 -0.35
N PHE A 453 3.73 18.31 0.96
CA PHE A 453 4.26 19.48 1.64
C PHE A 453 4.88 19.09 2.98
N ASN A 454 5.67 19.99 3.54
CA ASN A 454 6.26 19.81 4.86
C ASN A 454 5.60 20.73 5.88
N ILE A 455 5.40 20.20 7.08
CA ILE A 455 5.05 20.99 8.26
C ILE A 455 6.32 21.48 8.95
N PRO A 456 6.27 22.62 9.68
CA PRO A 456 7.42 23.15 10.42
C PRO A 456 7.70 22.30 11.67
N TYR A 457 8.35 21.15 11.47
CA TYR A 457 8.67 20.24 12.56
C TYR A 457 10.15 19.81 12.52
N PRO A 458 10.86 19.70 13.68
CA PRO A 458 10.40 20.15 14.99
C PRO A 458 10.36 21.69 15.09
N LEU A 459 9.39 22.21 15.85
CA LEU A 459 9.35 23.62 16.17
C LEU A 459 10.55 23.97 17.06
N THR A 460 11.34 24.96 16.64
CA THR A 460 12.52 25.43 17.35
C THR A 460 12.31 26.79 18.02
N GLU A 461 11.23 27.48 17.66
CA GLU A 461 10.85 28.78 18.18
C GLU A 461 9.70 28.66 19.18
N GLY A 462 9.57 29.63 20.03
CA GLY A 462 8.53 29.71 21.04
C GLY A 462 8.95 29.16 22.40
N ARG A 463 8.01 29.22 23.35
CA ARG A 463 8.21 28.73 24.71
C ARG A 463 8.06 27.19 24.72
N ARG A 464 9.03 26.51 25.35
CA ARG A 464 8.90 25.08 25.63
C ARG A 464 7.69 24.85 26.54
N GLN A 465 6.90 23.85 26.22
CA GLN A 465 5.82 23.36 27.04
C GLN A 465 6.15 21.99 27.63
N CYS A 466 5.59 21.73 28.80
CA CYS A 466 5.63 20.44 29.47
C CYS A 466 4.23 19.84 29.48
N ILE A 467 4.14 18.57 29.10
CA ILE A 467 2.90 17.81 29.21
C ILE A 467 2.97 16.95 30.46
N LEU A 468 2.03 17.13 31.37
CA LEU A 468 1.78 16.21 32.47
C LEU A 468 0.78 15.16 31.97
N PHE A 469 1.25 13.92 31.85
CA PHE A 469 0.41 12.78 31.48
C PHE A 469 0.45 11.77 32.63
N PRO A 470 -0.63 11.70 33.44
CA PRO A 470 -0.73 10.72 34.51
C PRO A 470 -0.64 9.29 33.98
N GLY A 471 -0.02 8.41 34.75
CA GLY A 471 0.00 6.99 34.42
C GLY A 471 -1.41 6.42 34.33
N ILE A 472 -1.62 5.49 33.41
CA ILE A 472 -2.86 4.73 33.31
C ILE A 472 -2.71 3.50 34.20
N GLU A 473 -3.59 3.36 35.18
CA GLU A 473 -3.63 2.20 36.07
C GLU A 473 -4.04 0.94 35.30
N ASP A 474 -3.63 -0.23 35.80
CA ASP A 474 -4.08 -1.50 35.27
C ASP A 474 -5.59 -1.61 35.28
N VAL A 475 -6.17 -2.01 34.16
CA VAL A 475 -7.61 -2.13 34.00
C VAL A 475 -8.03 -3.60 33.96
N LYS A 476 -9.25 -3.86 34.46
CA LYS A 476 -9.81 -5.21 34.42
C LYS A 476 -10.13 -5.63 32.99
N ALA A 477 -9.99 -6.92 32.70
CA ALA A 477 -10.46 -7.48 31.45
C ALA A 477 -11.96 -7.18 31.25
N GLY A 478 -12.31 -6.74 30.04
CA GLY A 478 -13.68 -6.31 29.71
C GLY A 478 -13.95 -4.81 29.96
N THR A 479 -12.97 -4.03 30.42
CA THR A 479 -13.07 -2.56 30.40
C THR A 479 -13.18 -2.09 28.97
N GLU A 480 -14.18 -1.27 28.65
CA GLU A 480 -14.40 -0.77 27.29
C GLU A 480 -13.52 0.45 26.96
N SER A 481 -13.32 1.34 27.94
CA SER A 481 -12.56 2.56 27.73
C SER A 481 -11.98 3.14 29.03
N VAL A 482 -10.93 3.97 28.87
CA VAL A 482 -10.35 4.79 29.93
C VAL A 482 -10.30 6.23 29.47
N THR A 483 -10.61 7.18 30.35
CA THR A 483 -10.46 8.61 30.09
C THR A 483 -9.01 9.03 30.32
N LEU A 484 -8.45 9.78 29.41
CA LEU A 484 -7.10 10.35 29.45
C LEU A 484 -7.22 11.82 29.87
N ASP A 485 -6.38 12.27 30.80
CA ASP A 485 -6.45 13.61 31.40
C ASP A 485 -5.11 14.35 31.40
N ALA A 486 -4.32 14.15 30.37
CA ALA A 486 -3.08 14.90 30.21
C ALA A 486 -3.32 16.42 30.08
N THR A 487 -2.44 17.19 30.66
CA THR A 487 -2.50 18.66 30.64
C THR A 487 -1.18 19.26 30.19
N SER A 488 -1.25 20.44 29.55
CA SER A 488 -0.08 21.26 29.20
C SER A 488 0.07 22.41 30.20
N ASP A 489 1.31 22.72 30.61
CA ASP A 489 1.64 23.85 31.49
C ASP A 489 1.34 25.22 30.87
N CYS A 490 1.09 25.28 29.58
CA CYS A 490 0.70 26.48 28.85
C CYS A 490 -0.80 26.51 28.46
N GLY A 491 -1.59 25.55 28.91
CA GLY A 491 -3.04 25.50 28.69
C GLY A 491 -3.47 25.14 27.28
N LEU A 492 -2.56 24.69 26.42
CA LEU A 492 -2.90 24.20 25.09
C LEU A 492 -3.55 22.81 25.16
N PRO A 493 -4.44 22.48 24.22
CA PRO A 493 -5.03 21.14 24.16
C PRO A 493 -3.98 20.07 23.92
N VAL A 494 -4.16 18.91 24.57
CA VAL A 494 -3.32 17.73 24.41
C VAL A 494 -4.03 16.73 23.51
N TYR A 495 -3.34 16.24 22.49
CA TYR A 495 -3.82 15.22 21.57
C TYR A 495 -3.13 13.90 21.85
N TYR A 496 -3.86 12.80 21.66
CA TYR A 496 -3.40 11.44 21.96
C TYR A 496 -3.34 10.59 20.70
N TYR A 497 -2.42 9.66 20.67
CA TYR A 497 -2.41 8.57 19.69
C TYR A 497 -1.98 7.26 20.35
N VAL A 498 -2.42 6.14 19.80
CA VAL A 498 -1.95 4.81 20.21
C VAL A 498 -0.74 4.45 19.35
N LYS A 499 0.40 4.29 19.99
CA LYS A 499 1.61 3.83 19.31
C LYS A 499 1.49 2.37 18.92
N GLU A 500 1.06 1.54 19.87
CA GLU A 500 0.83 0.11 19.72
C GLU A 500 -0.15 -0.36 20.80
N GLY A 501 -0.73 -1.51 20.59
CA GLY A 501 -1.70 -2.10 21.50
C GLY A 501 -3.11 -2.15 20.92
N PRO A 502 -3.97 -3.01 21.47
CA PRO A 502 -5.34 -3.21 21.00
C PRO A 502 -6.26 -2.10 21.50
N ALA A 503 -5.99 -0.88 21.08
CA ALA A 503 -6.76 0.30 21.48
C ALA A 503 -6.80 1.36 20.38
N THR A 504 -7.82 2.24 20.46
CA THR A 504 -7.96 3.42 19.60
C THR A 504 -8.27 4.65 20.45
N ILE A 505 -8.09 5.85 19.88
CA ILE A 505 -8.42 7.11 20.53
C ILE A 505 -9.73 7.68 19.98
N LYS A 506 -10.62 8.11 20.86
CA LYS A 506 -11.81 8.88 20.52
C LYS A 506 -11.92 10.08 21.47
N GLY A 507 -11.47 11.24 21.02
CA GLY A 507 -11.34 12.43 21.85
C GLY A 507 -10.32 12.22 22.96
N ASP A 508 -10.76 12.32 24.20
CA ASP A 508 -10.00 12.05 25.42
C ASP A 508 -10.11 10.60 25.94
N LYS A 509 -10.71 9.70 25.15
CA LYS A 509 -10.91 8.30 25.57
C LYS A 509 -10.01 7.36 24.80
N LEU A 510 -9.32 6.50 25.56
CA LEU A 510 -8.68 5.28 25.06
C LEU A 510 -9.75 4.19 25.05
N ILE A 511 -10.06 3.65 23.88
CA ILE A 511 -11.07 2.60 23.69
C ILE A 511 -10.34 1.31 23.37
N PHE A 512 -10.58 0.27 24.17
CA PHE A 512 -9.98 -1.05 23.94
C PHE A 512 -10.70 -1.78 22.81
N THR A 513 -9.94 -2.47 21.99
CA THR A 513 -10.41 -3.24 20.86
C THR A 513 -10.18 -4.73 21.09
N LYS A 514 -10.62 -5.54 20.15
CA LYS A 514 -10.39 -6.99 20.23
C LYS A 514 -8.90 -7.32 20.13
N ILE A 515 -8.53 -8.38 20.81
CA ILE A 515 -7.21 -9.00 20.68
C ILE A 515 -7.36 -10.37 20.02
N PRO A 516 -6.40 -10.79 19.20
CA PRO A 516 -6.36 -12.14 18.65
C PRO A 516 -6.36 -13.21 19.77
N PRO A 517 -6.96 -14.40 19.54
CA PRO A 517 -7.33 -15.33 20.64
C PRO A 517 -6.14 -15.95 21.36
N ARG A 518 -4.94 -15.92 20.80
CA ARG A 518 -3.72 -16.49 21.43
C ARG A 518 -2.77 -15.44 21.99
N SER A 519 -3.18 -14.17 21.99
CA SER A 519 -2.36 -13.07 22.50
C SER A 519 -1.94 -13.29 23.95
N LYS A 520 -0.68 -12.97 24.26
CA LYS A 520 -0.15 -12.90 25.63
C LYS A 520 -0.49 -11.58 26.27
#